data_71f6b13a1e71839992340cf0ebe7dac6
#
_entry.id   71f6b13a1e71839992340cf0ebe7dac6
#
_cell.length_a   1.000
_cell.length_b   1.000
_cell.length_c   1.000
_cell.angle_alpha   90.00
_cell.angle_beta   90.00
_cell.angle_gamma   90.00
#
_symmetry.space_group_name_H-M   'P 1'
#
loop_
_entity.id
_entity.type
_entity.pdbx_description
1 polymer ?
#
loop_
_entity_poly.entity_id
_entity_poly.type
_entity_poly.pdbx_seq_one_letter_code
_entity_poly.pdbx_strand_id
1 'polypeptide(L)'
;MPATADPSPTRKTLANRAGVVRGVLEELIWGRWRGGDRLTEAEACNRFQVSRTPVREAIFELQGLGLLELKRNCGAVFLPFGPEELGHLYQVRAILETEAARLAAPLIPAESIESLHQQFRSIQRSGGVDPDWQHDRDLHHAIAIASGNPRLSVEIERYGNLVQAIRQIVGETAVEIHTTTADEHLAIVEALQSRKAKQAAEAMATHLQQASESAMASLMRIREG
;
A
#
# COMPACT_ATOMS: atom_id res chain seq x y z
N MET A 1 6.92 18.65 30.85
CA MET A 1 6.84 17.73 29.73
C MET A 1 5.37 17.59 29.33
N PRO A 2 4.93 18.04 28.16
CA PRO A 2 3.56 17.81 27.72
C PRO A 2 3.45 16.35 27.27
N ALA A 3 2.44 15.65 27.78
CA ALA A 3 2.07 14.31 27.37
C ALA A 3 1.73 14.32 25.88
N THR A 4 2.43 13.51 25.09
CA THR A 4 2.08 13.23 23.70
C THR A 4 0.69 12.61 23.68
N ALA A 5 -0.26 13.30 23.08
CA ALA A 5 -1.61 12.81 22.90
C ALA A 5 -1.56 11.52 22.08
N ASP A 6 -2.02 10.41 22.68
CA ASP A 6 -2.22 9.13 22.01
C ASP A 6 -3.30 9.32 20.91
N PRO A 7 -3.00 9.18 19.61
CA PRO A 7 -4.01 9.26 18.57
C PRO A 7 -4.80 7.95 18.55
N SER A 8 -5.68 7.77 19.54
CA SER A 8 -6.64 6.65 19.51
C SER A 8 -7.60 6.88 18.33
N PRO A 9 -7.79 5.90 17.43
CA PRO A 9 -8.68 6.03 16.28
C PRO A 9 -10.10 6.36 16.74
N THR A 10 -10.73 7.30 16.08
CA THR A 10 -12.09 7.75 16.41
C THR A 10 -13.05 6.57 16.34
N ARG A 11 -13.78 6.35 17.40
CA ARG A 11 -14.68 5.21 17.69
C ARG A 11 -15.66 4.81 16.55
N LYS A 12 -15.92 5.70 15.60
CA LYS A 12 -16.87 5.52 14.48
C LYS A 12 -16.28 4.78 13.28
N THR A 13 -14.94 4.75 13.13
CA THR A 13 -14.24 4.18 11.96
C THR A 13 -14.02 2.67 12.09
N LEU A 14 -14.12 2.10 13.28
CA LEU A 14 -13.76 0.71 13.62
C LEU A 14 -14.94 -0.29 13.56
N ALA A 15 -16.16 0.16 13.25
CA ALA A 15 -17.37 -0.67 13.36
C ALA A 15 -17.49 -1.78 12.30
N ASN A 16 -16.55 -1.92 11.38
CA ASN A 16 -16.55 -2.90 10.32
C ASN A 16 -15.17 -3.57 10.14
N ARG A 17 -15.10 -4.56 9.23
CA ARG A 17 -13.87 -5.28 8.87
C ARG A 17 -12.71 -4.33 8.51
N ALA A 18 -12.95 -3.37 7.62
CA ALA A 18 -11.92 -2.44 7.16
C ALA A 18 -11.34 -1.60 8.31
N GLY A 19 -12.19 -1.17 9.25
CA GLY A 19 -11.75 -0.45 10.44
C GLY A 19 -10.87 -1.31 11.37
N VAL A 20 -11.18 -2.59 11.52
CA VAL A 20 -10.33 -3.52 12.30
C VAL A 20 -8.99 -3.74 11.61
N VAL A 21 -8.97 -3.97 10.29
CA VAL A 21 -7.74 -4.11 9.50
C VAL A 21 -6.87 -2.86 9.65
N ARG A 22 -7.45 -1.66 9.47
CA ARG A 22 -6.73 -0.39 9.65
C ARG A 22 -6.17 -0.25 11.06
N GLY A 23 -6.96 -0.51 12.09
CA GLY A 23 -6.51 -0.40 13.49
C GLY A 23 -5.36 -1.36 13.82
N VAL A 24 -5.39 -2.58 13.30
CA VAL A 24 -4.28 -3.54 13.44
C VAL A 24 -3.04 -3.04 12.70
N LEU A 25 -3.18 -2.52 11.46
CA LEU A 25 -2.07 -1.95 10.71
C LEU A 25 -1.45 -0.75 11.42
N GLU A 26 -2.26 0.17 11.96
CA GLU A 26 -1.78 1.31 12.76
C GLU A 26 -0.92 0.83 13.92
N GLU A 27 -1.39 -0.16 14.68
CA GLU A 27 -0.65 -0.70 15.82
C GLU A 27 0.64 -1.43 15.44
N LEU A 28 0.66 -2.11 14.29
CA LEU A 28 1.87 -2.71 13.71
C LEU A 28 2.88 -1.65 13.28
N ILE A 29 2.44 -0.61 12.61
CA ILE A 29 3.27 0.51 12.15
C ILE A 29 3.92 1.21 13.34
N TRP A 30 3.15 1.49 14.40
CA TRP A 30 3.64 2.09 15.64
C TRP A 30 4.42 1.12 16.55
N GLY A 31 4.66 -0.12 16.10
CA GLY A 31 5.44 -1.11 16.87
C GLY A 31 4.77 -1.61 18.15
N ARG A 32 3.46 -1.43 18.30
CA ARG A 32 2.66 -1.94 19.43
C ARG A 32 2.48 -3.47 19.39
N TRP A 33 2.60 -4.06 18.20
CA TRP A 33 2.66 -5.51 17.98
C TRP A 33 4.01 -5.89 17.39
N ARG A 34 4.54 -7.00 17.85
CA ARG A 34 5.81 -7.58 17.37
C ARG A 34 5.56 -8.97 16.78
N GLY A 35 6.46 -9.42 15.94
CA GLY A 35 6.45 -10.81 15.47
C GLY A 35 6.44 -11.79 16.64
N GLY A 36 5.51 -12.73 16.61
CA GLY A 36 5.26 -13.69 17.69
C GLY A 36 4.18 -13.29 18.69
N ASP A 37 3.77 -12.03 18.75
CA ASP A 37 2.64 -11.61 19.58
C ASP A 37 1.35 -12.28 19.10
N ARG A 38 0.42 -12.46 20.04
CA ARG A 38 -0.84 -13.18 19.78
C ARG A 38 -2.02 -12.23 19.88
N LEU A 39 -2.98 -12.42 18.99
CA LEU A 39 -4.25 -11.72 19.00
C LEU A 39 -5.39 -12.76 18.99
N THR A 40 -6.16 -12.83 20.04
CA THR A 40 -7.38 -13.63 20.09
C THR A 40 -8.57 -12.86 19.54
N GLU A 41 -9.59 -13.59 19.03
CA GLU A 41 -10.84 -12.94 18.60
C GLU A 41 -11.50 -12.11 19.72
N ALA A 42 -11.46 -12.63 20.95
CA ALA A 42 -12.05 -11.95 22.11
C ALA A 42 -11.32 -10.65 22.44
N GLU A 43 -9.99 -10.67 22.39
CA GLU A 43 -9.16 -9.50 22.61
C GLU A 43 -9.38 -8.45 21.52
N ALA A 44 -9.41 -8.87 20.25
CA ALA A 44 -9.71 -7.98 19.12
C ALA A 44 -11.11 -7.37 19.23
N CYS A 45 -12.13 -8.15 19.60
CA CYS A 45 -13.49 -7.61 19.85
C CYS A 45 -13.48 -6.52 20.92
N ASN A 46 -12.78 -6.76 22.03
CA ASN A 46 -12.69 -5.80 23.13
C ASN A 46 -11.87 -4.56 22.73
N ARG A 47 -10.75 -4.74 22.03
CA ARG A 47 -9.85 -3.67 21.64
C ARG A 47 -10.48 -2.72 20.62
N PHE A 48 -11.13 -3.28 19.60
CA PHE A 48 -11.73 -2.52 18.52
C PHE A 48 -13.23 -2.23 18.72
N GLN A 49 -13.83 -2.71 19.82
CA GLN A 49 -15.24 -2.50 20.17
C GLN A 49 -16.20 -2.96 19.05
N VAL A 50 -15.96 -4.13 18.50
CA VAL A 50 -16.73 -4.74 17.39
C VAL A 50 -17.16 -6.16 17.74
N SER A 51 -18.13 -6.71 17.01
CA SER A 51 -18.56 -8.10 17.12
C SER A 51 -17.54 -9.08 16.51
N ARG A 52 -17.75 -10.39 16.72
CA ARG A 52 -16.83 -11.43 16.26
C ARG A 52 -16.72 -11.52 14.74
N THR A 53 -17.81 -11.29 14.01
CA THR A 53 -17.81 -11.44 12.55
C THR A 53 -16.79 -10.53 11.85
N PRO A 54 -16.83 -9.20 12.00
CA PRO A 54 -15.82 -8.32 11.38
C PRO A 54 -14.40 -8.59 11.87
N VAL A 55 -14.21 -9.08 13.11
CA VAL A 55 -12.89 -9.48 13.60
C VAL A 55 -12.35 -10.69 12.84
N ARG A 56 -13.17 -11.74 12.66
CA ARG A 56 -12.76 -12.93 11.91
C ARG A 56 -12.42 -12.59 10.46
N GLU A 57 -13.26 -11.81 9.81
CA GLU A 57 -13.01 -11.35 8.45
C GLU A 57 -11.70 -10.55 8.34
N ALA A 58 -11.43 -9.65 9.29
CA ALA A 58 -10.20 -8.90 9.35
C ALA A 58 -8.98 -9.79 9.59
N ILE A 59 -9.06 -10.77 10.48
CA ILE A 59 -7.99 -11.74 10.72
C ILE A 59 -7.67 -12.54 9.45
N PHE A 60 -8.68 -13.02 8.71
CA PHE A 60 -8.45 -13.71 7.45
C PHE A 60 -7.84 -12.80 6.38
N GLU A 61 -8.25 -11.54 6.31
CA GLU A 61 -7.66 -10.56 5.41
C GLU A 61 -6.20 -10.29 5.75
N LEU A 62 -5.88 -10.04 7.01
CA LEU A 62 -4.51 -9.82 7.50
C LEU A 62 -3.61 -11.06 7.31
N GLN A 63 -4.16 -12.27 7.49
CA GLN A 63 -3.47 -13.52 7.14
C GLN A 63 -3.19 -13.58 5.64
N GLY A 64 -4.19 -13.27 4.84
CA GLY A 64 -4.06 -13.20 3.39
C GLY A 64 -2.98 -12.21 2.96
N LEU A 65 -2.77 -11.13 3.67
CA LEU A 65 -1.73 -10.12 3.43
C LEU A 65 -0.35 -10.51 3.98
N GLY A 66 -0.23 -11.65 4.66
CA GLY A 66 1.02 -12.10 5.25
C GLY A 66 1.46 -11.33 6.50
N LEU A 67 0.52 -10.67 7.19
CA LEU A 67 0.81 -9.91 8.41
C LEU A 67 0.64 -10.74 9.69
N LEU A 68 -0.10 -11.82 9.60
CA LEU A 68 -0.27 -12.80 10.68
C LEU A 68 -0.52 -14.20 10.13
N GLU A 69 -0.37 -15.19 10.99
CA GLU A 69 -0.71 -16.59 10.73
C GLU A 69 -1.71 -17.12 11.77
N LEU A 70 -2.61 -17.99 11.33
CA LEU A 70 -3.51 -18.68 12.25
C LEU A 70 -2.85 -19.97 12.75
N LYS A 71 -2.62 -20.05 14.05
CA LYS A 71 -2.07 -21.25 14.71
C LYS A 71 -3.15 -21.98 15.51
N ARG A 72 -3.22 -23.30 15.33
CA ARG A 72 -4.17 -24.14 16.05
C ARG A 72 -4.02 -23.94 17.56
N ASN A 73 -5.14 -23.68 18.25
CA ASN A 73 -5.22 -23.41 19.70
C ASN A 73 -4.46 -22.17 20.19
N CYS A 74 -3.93 -21.33 19.29
CA CYS A 74 -3.19 -20.12 19.65
C CYS A 74 -3.85 -18.82 19.16
N GLY A 75 -4.83 -18.91 18.25
CA GLY A 75 -5.39 -17.73 17.59
C GLY A 75 -4.50 -17.19 16.47
N ALA A 76 -4.58 -15.90 16.21
CA ALA A 76 -3.72 -15.19 15.27
C ALA A 76 -2.38 -14.85 15.93
N VAL A 77 -1.28 -15.08 15.20
CA VAL A 77 0.09 -14.75 15.63
C VAL A 77 0.66 -13.80 14.60
N PHE A 78 1.13 -12.63 15.03
CA PHE A 78 1.73 -11.64 14.15
C PHE A 78 3.05 -12.14 13.57
N LEU A 79 3.22 -11.94 12.29
CA LEU A 79 4.51 -12.07 11.62
C LEU A 79 5.34 -10.81 11.86
N PRO A 80 6.68 -10.86 11.73
CA PRO A 80 7.50 -9.67 11.80
C PRO A 80 6.99 -8.63 10.79
N PHE A 81 6.93 -7.36 11.21
CA PHE A 81 6.60 -6.26 10.33
C PHE A 81 7.45 -5.05 10.71
N GLY A 82 8.13 -4.50 9.73
CA GLY A 82 9.03 -3.37 9.89
C GLY A 82 9.54 -2.83 8.56
N PRO A 83 10.53 -1.95 8.57
CA PRO A 83 11.11 -1.41 7.34
C PRO A 83 11.63 -2.49 6.39
N GLU A 84 12.27 -3.56 6.91
CA GLU A 84 12.80 -4.66 6.12
C GLU A 84 11.69 -5.43 5.41
N GLU A 85 10.63 -5.82 6.14
CA GLU A 85 9.48 -6.54 5.58
C GLU A 85 8.71 -5.68 4.57
N LEU A 86 8.63 -4.36 4.82
CA LEU A 86 8.08 -3.42 3.85
C LEU A 86 8.93 -3.39 2.57
N GLY A 87 10.26 -3.42 2.70
CA GLY A 87 11.18 -3.56 1.57
C GLY A 87 10.95 -4.84 0.77
N HIS A 88 10.77 -5.99 1.45
CA HIS A 88 10.46 -7.27 0.79
C HIS A 88 9.12 -7.21 0.03
N LEU A 89 8.11 -6.54 0.57
CA LEU A 89 6.83 -6.32 -0.10
C LEU A 89 7.02 -5.51 -1.40
N TYR A 90 7.81 -4.45 -1.37
CA TYR A 90 8.13 -3.67 -2.56
C TYR A 90 8.95 -4.46 -3.59
N GLN A 91 9.85 -5.36 -3.17
CA GLN A 91 10.56 -6.27 -4.09
C GLN A 91 9.59 -7.17 -4.87
N VAL A 92 8.59 -7.74 -4.17
CA VAL A 92 7.55 -8.55 -4.84
C VAL A 92 6.72 -7.69 -5.80
N ARG A 93 6.31 -6.49 -5.39
CA ARG A 93 5.62 -5.54 -6.26
C ARG A 93 6.43 -5.22 -7.51
N ALA A 94 7.73 -4.94 -7.35
CA ALA A 94 8.61 -4.63 -8.47
C ALA A 94 8.66 -5.77 -9.51
N ILE A 95 8.72 -7.02 -9.08
CA ILE A 95 8.68 -8.17 -9.99
C ILE A 95 7.34 -8.22 -10.75
N LEU A 96 6.22 -8.10 -10.05
CA LEU A 96 4.89 -8.22 -10.65
C LEU A 96 4.55 -7.03 -11.55
N GLU A 97 4.78 -5.82 -11.08
CA GLU A 97 4.34 -4.60 -11.76
C GLU A 97 5.26 -4.19 -12.91
N THR A 98 6.56 -4.49 -12.83
CA THR A 98 7.49 -4.34 -13.96
C THR A 98 7.08 -5.24 -15.11
N GLU A 99 6.72 -6.50 -14.83
CA GLU A 99 6.22 -7.40 -15.85
C GLU A 99 4.84 -6.97 -16.40
N ALA A 100 3.96 -6.51 -15.53
CA ALA A 100 2.66 -5.96 -15.95
C ALA A 100 2.84 -4.74 -16.88
N ALA A 101 3.74 -3.80 -16.58
CA ALA A 101 4.05 -2.66 -17.42
C ALA A 101 4.63 -3.06 -18.77
N ARG A 102 5.50 -4.07 -18.79
CA ARG A 102 6.06 -4.64 -20.02
C ARG A 102 4.96 -5.22 -20.93
N LEU A 103 4.02 -5.97 -20.36
CA LEU A 103 2.91 -6.58 -21.08
C LEU A 103 1.86 -5.54 -21.50
N ALA A 104 1.59 -4.55 -20.66
CA ALA A 104 0.61 -3.50 -20.91
C ALA A 104 1.03 -2.54 -22.02
N ALA A 105 2.30 -2.24 -22.17
CA ALA A 105 2.79 -1.22 -23.11
C ALA A 105 2.24 -1.34 -24.55
N PRO A 106 2.20 -2.53 -25.18
CA PRO A 106 1.58 -2.69 -26.50
C PRO A 106 0.04 -2.69 -26.48
N LEU A 107 -0.60 -2.97 -25.34
CA LEU A 107 -2.03 -3.31 -25.22
C LEU A 107 -2.88 -2.18 -24.64
N ILE A 108 -2.33 -1.34 -23.77
CA ILE A 108 -3.09 -0.31 -23.03
C ILE A 108 -3.78 0.65 -24.00
N PRO A 109 -5.09 0.95 -23.83
CA PRO A 109 -5.82 1.85 -24.70
C PRO A 109 -5.22 3.27 -24.73
N ALA A 110 -5.18 3.90 -25.91
CA ALA A 110 -4.64 5.25 -26.04
C ALA A 110 -5.40 6.28 -25.18
N GLU A 111 -6.71 6.11 -25.07
CA GLU A 111 -7.56 6.97 -24.22
C GLU A 111 -7.19 6.86 -22.74
N SER A 112 -6.85 5.66 -22.26
CA SER A 112 -6.39 5.45 -20.88
C SER A 112 -5.05 6.16 -20.63
N ILE A 113 -4.11 6.05 -21.57
CA ILE A 113 -2.82 6.75 -21.48
C ILE A 113 -3.02 8.27 -21.44
N GLU A 114 -3.85 8.81 -22.33
CA GLU A 114 -4.12 10.25 -22.39
C GLU A 114 -4.77 10.75 -21.11
N SER A 115 -5.75 10.01 -20.57
CA SER A 115 -6.38 10.33 -19.28
C SER A 115 -5.36 10.38 -18.14
N LEU A 116 -4.52 9.36 -18.02
CA LEU A 116 -3.46 9.28 -17.00
C LEU A 116 -2.45 10.43 -17.17
N HIS A 117 -2.04 10.72 -18.40
CA HIS A 117 -1.12 11.81 -18.69
C HIS A 117 -1.67 13.17 -18.25
N GLN A 118 -2.94 13.44 -18.55
CA GLN A 118 -3.60 14.69 -18.14
C GLN A 118 -3.71 14.79 -16.62
N GLN A 119 -4.04 13.70 -15.92
CA GLN A 119 -4.13 13.64 -14.47
C GLN A 119 -2.78 13.98 -13.83
N PHE A 120 -1.69 13.29 -14.20
CA PHE A 120 -0.37 13.54 -13.61
C PHE A 120 0.22 14.90 -13.99
N ARG A 121 -0.04 15.41 -15.18
CA ARG A 121 0.30 16.80 -15.55
C ARG A 121 -0.46 17.82 -14.70
N SER A 122 -1.71 17.55 -14.35
CA SER A 122 -2.49 18.40 -13.44
C SER A 122 -1.89 18.40 -12.03
N ILE A 123 -1.56 17.21 -11.49
CA ILE A 123 -0.91 17.06 -10.19
C ILE A 123 0.43 17.81 -10.17
N GLN A 124 1.28 17.64 -11.20
CA GLN A 124 2.56 18.32 -11.29
C GLN A 124 2.40 19.84 -11.25
N ARG A 125 1.41 20.39 -11.96
CA ARG A 125 1.13 21.85 -11.99
C ARG A 125 0.58 22.37 -10.66
N SER A 126 -0.12 21.56 -9.90
CA SER A 126 -0.70 21.91 -8.60
C SER A 126 0.25 21.72 -7.40
N GLY A 127 1.52 21.43 -7.66
CA GLY A 127 2.51 21.25 -6.60
C GLY A 127 2.89 19.81 -6.30
N GLY A 128 2.47 18.86 -7.14
CA GLY A 128 2.92 17.46 -7.06
C GLY A 128 2.24 16.60 -5.99
N VAL A 129 1.20 17.10 -5.34
CA VAL A 129 0.50 16.37 -4.25
C VAL A 129 -0.69 15.58 -4.80
N ASP A 130 -0.70 14.27 -4.57
CA ASP A 130 -1.87 13.38 -4.72
C ASP A 130 -2.37 13.00 -3.32
N PRO A 131 -3.34 13.74 -2.73
CA PRO A 131 -3.65 13.70 -1.31
C PRO A 131 -4.05 12.31 -0.81
N ASP A 132 -4.75 11.54 -1.64
CA ASP A 132 -5.29 10.24 -1.29
C ASP A 132 -4.58 9.09 -2.02
N TRP A 133 -3.47 9.36 -2.72
CA TRP A 133 -2.78 8.39 -3.57
C TRP A 133 -3.71 7.69 -4.58
N GLN A 134 -4.80 8.38 -4.95
CA GLN A 134 -5.82 7.82 -5.83
C GLN A 134 -5.29 7.65 -7.24
N HIS A 135 -4.56 8.64 -7.78
CA HIS A 135 -4.03 8.61 -9.14
C HIS A 135 -2.88 7.59 -9.27
N ASP A 136 -2.05 7.46 -8.21
CA ASP A 136 -1.05 6.39 -8.10
C ASP A 136 -1.73 5.01 -8.25
N ARG A 137 -2.77 4.77 -7.45
CA ARG A 137 -3.52 3.52 -7.50
C ARG A 137 -4.17 3.27 -8.87
N ASP A 138 -4.77 4.30 -9.47
CA ASP A 138 -5.45 4.19 -10.76
C ASP A 138 -4.45 3.86 -11.88
N LEU A 139 -3.23 4.41 -11.85
CA LEU A 139 -2.14 4.07 -12.76
C LEU A 139 -1.75 2.60 -12.65
N HIS A 140 -1.41 2.14 -11.44
CA HIS A 140 -1.02 0.75 -11.21
C HIS A 140 -2.13 -0.23 -11.60
N HIS A 141 -3.38 0.08 -11.28
CA HIS A 141 -4.54 -0.72 -11.66
C HIS A 141 -4.75 -0.77 -13.19
N ALA A 142 -4.67 0.37 -13.87
CA ALA A 142 -4.81 0.44 -15.34
C ALA A 142 -3.74 -0.41 -16.04
N ILE A 143 -2.50 -0.34 -15.57
CA ILE A 143 -1.39 -1.15 -16.10
C ILE A 143 -1.64 -2.63 -15.82
N ALA A 144 -2.05 -2.99 -14.61
CA ALA A 144 -2.34 -4.37 -14.25
C ALA A 144 -3.43 -4.98 -15.13
N ILE A 145 -4.53 -4.28 -15.35
CA ILE A 145 -5.61 -4.73 -16.24
C ILE A 145 -5.12 -4.83 -17.70
N ALA A 146 -4.42 -3.80 -18.19
CA ALA A 146 -3.92 -3.77 -19.56
C ALA A 146 -2.84 -4.83 -19.84
N SER A 147 -2.21 -5.41 -18.81
CA SER A 147 -1.27 -6.53 -18.96
C SER A 147 -1.91 -7.77 -19.60
N GLY A 148 -3.24 -7.87 -19.55
CA GLY A 148 -4.00 -9.03 -20.05
C GLY A 148 -3.84 -10.30 -19.20
N ASN A 149 -3.17 -10.22 -18.05
CA ASN A 149 -2.97 -11.34 -17.12
C ASN A 149 -3.81 -11.15 -15.84
N PRO A 150 -4.98 -11.81 -15.70
CA PRO A 150 -5.86 -11.64 -14.56
C PRO A 150 -5.20 -12.03 -13.22
N ARG A 151 -4.22 -12.93 -13.21
CA ARG A 151 -3.52 -13.33 -11.99
C ARG A 151 -2.58 -12.22 -11.52
N LEU A 152 -1.86 -11.57 -12.44
CA LEU A 152 -1.06 -10.38 -12.11
C LEU A 152 -1.95 -9.28 -11.55
N SER A 153 -3.11 -9.00 -12.18
CA SER A 153 -4.02 -7.94 -11.72
C SER A 153 -4.49 -8.16 -10.29
N VAL A 154 -4.87 -9.39 -9.93
CA VAL A 154 -5.33 -9.73 -8.57
C VAL A 154 -4.22 -9.53 -7.53
N GLU A 155 -3.00 -10.00 -7.81
CA GLU A 155 -1.91 -9.88 -6.85
C GLU A 155 -1.38 -8.43 -6.74
N ILE A 156 -1.31 -7.69 -7.85
CA ILE A 156 -0.94 -6.27 -7.84
C ILE A 156 -1.94 -5.45 -7.03
N GLU A 157 -3.24 -5.67 -7.23
CA GLU A 157 -4.29 -5.00 -6.46
C GLU A 157 -4.19 -5.31 -4.98
N ARG A 158 -3.95 -6.58 -4.63
CA ARG A 158 -3.81 -7.03 -3.24
C ARG A 158 -2.66 -6.31 -2.52
N TYR A 159 -1.47 -6.28 -3.11
CA TYR A 159 -0.32 -5.59 -2.53
C TYR A 159 -0.46 -4.07 -2.59
N GLY A 160 -1.05 -3.54 -3.65
CA GLY A 160 -1.36 -2.12 -3.79
C GLY A 160 -2.28 -1.62 -2.68
N ASN A 161 -3.35 -2.34 -2.35
CA ASN A 161 -4.27 -2.01 -1.26
C ASN A 161 -3.57 -1.98 0.11
N LEU A 162 -2.65 -2.95 0.37
CA LEU A 162 -1.86 -2.96 1.61
C LEU A 162 -0.94 -1.75 1.69
N VAL A 163 -0.19 -1.46 0.62
CA VAL A 163 0.71 -0.30 0.58
C VAL A 163 -0.06 1.00 0.74
N GLN A 164 -1.22 1.13 0.10
CA GLN A 164 -2.06 2.31 0.26
C GLN A 164 -2.53 2.50 1.71
N ALA A 165 -2.98 1.43 2.37
CA ALA A 165 -3.36 1.50 3.78
C ALA A 165 -2.19 1.94 4.67
N ILE A 166 -0.97 1.41 4.42
CA ILE A 166 0.24 1.82 5.12
C ILE A 166 0.55 3.31 4.86
N ARG A 167 0.53 3.75 3.59
CA ARG A 167 0.79 5.14 3.20
C ARG A 167 -0.19 6.12 3.85
N GLN A 168 -1.48 5.79 3.93
CA GLN A 168 -2.48 6.63 4.60
C GLN A 168 -2.17 6.81 6.09
N ILE A 169 -1.73 5.75 6.78
CA ILE A 169 -1.36 5.81 8.19
C ILE A 169 -0.08 6.63 8.39
N VAL A 170 0.92 6.39 7.55
CA VAL A 170 2.23 7.06 7.59
C VAL A 170 2.12 8.50 7.11
N GLY A 171 1.34 8.77 6.06
CA GLY A 171 1.18 10.08 5.43
C GLY A 171 0.48 11.12 6.31
N GLU A 172 -0.34 10.69 7.26
CA GLU A 172 -0.90 11.58 8.29
C GLU A 172 0.21 12.20 9.17
N THR A 173 1.43 11.63 9.14
CA THR A 173 2.58 12.05 9.96
C THR A 173 3.76 12.62 9.16
N ALA A 174 3.79 12.49 7.82
CA ALA A 174 4.95 12.85 6.97
C ALA A 174 4.56 13.54 5.65
N VAL A 175 4.56 14.87 5.65
CA VAL A 175 4.17 15.73 4.48
C VAL A 175 5.17 15.69 3.32
N GLU A 176 6.41 15.21 3.51
CA GLU A 176 7.49 15.34 2.52
C GLU A 176 7.51 14.31 1.37
N ILE A 177 6.67 13.27 1.43
CA ILE A 177 6.75 12.10 0.51
C ILE A 177 6.13 12.38 -0.87
N HIS A 178 5.41 13.48 -1.04
CA HIS A 178 4.49 13.67 -2.18
C HIS A 178 5.10 14.29 -3.46
N THR A 179 6.24 14.98 -3.38
CA THR A 179 6.65 15.87 -4.48
C THR A 179 7.41 15.20 -5.62
N THR A 180 8.11 14.10 -5.40
CA THR A 180 8.87 13.39 -6.45
C THR A 180 8.02 12.42 -7.28
N THR A 181 6.90 11.98 -6.74
CA THR A 181 6.09 10.89 -7.29
C THR A 181 5.40 11.25 -8.62
N ALA A 182 5.03 12.52 -8.83
CA ALA A 182 4.33 12.93 -10.05
C ALA A 182 5.21 12.83 -11.31
N ASP A 183 6.51 13.16 -11.18
CA ASP A 183 7.47 13.07 -12.30
C ASP A 183 7.77 11.62 -12.64
N GLU A 184 7.88 10.74 -11.65
CA GLU A 184 8.05 9.30 -11.82
C GLU A 184 6.85 8.67 -12.54
N HIS A 185 5.63 9.03 -12.14
CA HIS A 185 4.42 8.55 -12.78
C HIS A 185 4.31 9.04 -14.24
N LEU A 186 4.68 10.30 -14.50
CA LEU A 186 4.75 10.81 -15.87
C LEU A 186 5.74 10.03 -16.72
N ALA A 187 6.91 9.68 -16.18
CA ALA A 187 7.89 8.85 -16.89
C ALA A 187 7.32 7.47 -17.27
N ILE A 188 6.52 6.85 -16.38
CA ILE A 188 5.83 5.59 -16.69
C ILE A 188 4.82 5.80 -17.81
N VAL A 189 3.97 6.83 -17.73
CA VAL A 189 2.93 7.11 -18.73
C VAL A 189 3.55 7.43 -20.10
N GLU A 190 4.61 8.21 -20.16
CA GLU A 190 5.34 8.53 -21.39
C GLU A 190 6.01 7.27 -22.01
N ALA A 191 6.54 6.37 -21.16
CA ALA A 191 7.06 5.09 -21.60
C ALA A 191 5.95 4.19 -22.20
N LEU A 192 4.78 4.13 -21.57
CA LEU A 192 3.61 3.42 -22.10
C LEU A 192 3.13 4.05 -23.42
N GLN A 193 3.12 5.38 -23.54
CA GLN A 193 2.75 6.10 -24.75
C GLN A 193 3.68 5.75 -25.91
N SER A 194 4.97 5.56 -25.65
CA SER A 194 5.95 5.12 -26.65
C SER A 194 5.74 3.70 -27.15
N ARG A 195 4.88 2.91 -26.52
CA ARG A 195 4.64 1.47 -26.81
C ARG A 195 5.88 0.58 -26.68
N LYS A 196 6.90 1.04 -25.99
CA LYS A 196 8.16 0.31 -25.83
C LYS A 196 8.15 -0.45 -24.53
N ALA A 197 7.88 -1.75 -24.61
CA ALA A 197 7.75 -2.64 -23.46
C ALA A 197 8.92 -2.58 -22.47
N LYS A 198 10.17 -2.52 -22.97
CA LYS A 198 11.36 -2.41 -22.14
C LYS A 198 11.41 -1.09 -21.36
N GLN A 199 11.10 0.04 -22.01
CA GLN A 199 11.11 1.35 -21.34
C GLN A 199 10.02 1.46 -20.28
N ALA A 200 8.82 0.92 -20.55
CA ALA A 200 7.75 0.89 -19.57
C ALA A 200 8.13 0.04 -18.33
N ALA A 201 8.77 -1.10 -18.54
CA ALA A 201 9.28 -1.93 -17.45
C ALA A 201 10.37 -1.21 -16.63
N GLU A 202 11.34 -0.57 -17.27
CA GLU A 202 12.42 0.17 -16.60
C GLU A 202 11.88 1.36 -15.80
N ALA A 203 10.93 2.12 -16.34
CA ALA A 203 10.30 3.23 -15.62
C ALA A 203 9.53 2.76 -14.39
N MET A 204 8.75 1.67 -14.50
CA MET A 204 8.04 1.07 -13.37
C MET A 204 9.01 0.55 -12.30
N ALA A 205 10.09 -0.12 -12.68
CA ALA A 205 11.10 -0.62 -11.75
C ALA A 205 11.76 0.51 -10.96
N THR A 206 12.12 1.61 -11.65
CA THR A 206 12.72 2.80 -11.02
C THR A 206 11.75 3.44 -10.01
N HIS A 207 10.49 3.63 -10.42
CA HIS A 207 9.45 4.17 -9.52
C HIS A 207 9.28 3.33 -8.26
N LEU A 208 9.15 2.00 -8.38
CA LEU A 208 8.94 1.13 -7.22
C LEU A 208 10.15 1.04 -6.31
N GLN A 209 11.38 1.17 -6.84
CA GLN A 209 12.58 1.27 -6.03
C GLN A 209 12.56 2.56 -5.18
N GLN A 210 12.29 3.71 -5.78
CA GLN A 210 12.24 5.00 -5.08
C GLN A 210 11.10 5.03 -4.05
N ALA A 211 9.94 4.48 -4.41
CA ALA A 211 8.81 4.33 -3.50
C ALA A 211 9.14 3.43 -2.30
N SER A 212 9.89 2.34 -2.52
CA SER A 212 10.39 1.46 -1.44
C SER A 212 11.29 2.21 -0.47
N GLU A 213 12.30 2.91 -0.99
CA GLU A 213 13.26 3.67 -0.18
C GLU A 213 12.56 4.72 0.68
N SER A 214 11.63 5.48 0.08
CA SER A 214 10.83 6.49 0.77
C SER A 214 9.92 5.89 1.86
N ALA A 215 9.26 4.78 1.57
CA ALA A 215 8.37 4.11 2.50
C ALA A 215 9.13 3.51 3.70
N MET A 216 10.28 2.87 3.45
CA MET A 216 11.14 2.32 4.50
C MET A 216 11.68 3.42 5.41
N ALA A 217 12.19 4.53 4.85
CA ALA A 217 12.70 5.66 5.60
C ALA A 217 11.62 6.31 6.48
N SER A 218 10.38 6.38 5.97
CA SER A 218 9.24 6.93 6.72
C SER A 218 8.84 6.04 7.88
N LEU A 219 8.81 4.73 7.67
CA LEU A 219 8.50 3.78 8.73
C LEU A 219 9.61 3.73 9.81
N MET A 220 10.89 3.91 9.42
CA MET A 220 11.99 4.05 10.38
C MET A 220 11.79 5.27 11.28
N ARG A 221 11.51 6.44 10.70
CA ARG A 221 11.28 7.68 11.47
C ARG A 221 10.14 7.55 12.48
N ILE A 222 9.04 6.90 12.09
CA ILE A 222 7.88 6.66 12.99
C ILE A 222 8.28 5.80 14.19
N ARG A 223 9.17 4.83 14.01
CA ARG A 223 9.56 3.89 15.07
C ARG A 223 10.67 4.42 16.00
N GLU A 224 11.40 5.43 15.57
CA GLU A 224 12.47 6.07 16.35
C GLU A 224 11.96 7.26 17.19
N GLY A 225 10.81 7.85 16.85
CA GLY A 225 10.19 9.00 17.55
C GLY A 225 9.11 8.58 18.50
#